data_2ea280986332ebd4dcd20e5890402cff
#
_entry.id   2ea280986332ebd4dcd20e5890402cff
#
_cell.length_a   1.000
_cell.length_b   1.000
_cell.length_c   1.000
_cell.angle_alpha   90.00
_cell.angle_beta   90.00
_cell.angle_gamma   90.00
#
_symmetry.space_group_name_H-M   'P 1'
#
loop_
_entity.id
_entity.type
_entity.pdbx_description
1 polymer ?
#
loop_
_entity_poly.entity_id
_entity_poly.type
_entity_poly.pdbx_seq_one_letter_code
_entity_poly.pdbx_strand_id
1 'polypeptide(L)'
;MYLLDANVFIQAKNLHYGFDFCPAFWDWLGEEHAAAKVHSVEKVFDEIKAGDDELSEWARARPEFFLNPDAEVVPSLQTVSNWAAGEDYESAAVNTFLQGGDYYLVAHAHAHSLTVVTTDSRDYS
;
A
#
# COMPACT_ATOMS: atom_id res chain seq x y z
N MET A 1 -3.56 7.43 11.22
CA MET A 1 -3.81 6.27 10.35
C MET A 1 -2.56 5.92 9.56
N TYR A 2 -2.31 4.64 9.39
CA TYR A 2 -1.15 4.14 8.64
C TYR A 2 -1.63 3.45 7.37
N LEU A 3 -0.90 3.66 6.27
CA LEU A 3 -1.11 2.96 5.00
C LEU A 3 0.02 1.96 4.78
N LEU A 4 -0.32 0.71 4.48
CA LEU A 4 0.66 -0.36 4.26
C LEU A 4 0.88 -0.57 2.77
N ASP A 5 2.15 -0.72 2.34
CA ASP A 5 2.44 -1.07 0.95
C ASP A 5 2.36 -2.60 0.74
N ALA A 6 2.44 -3.01 -0.53
CA ALA A 6 2.34 -4.43 -0.88
C ALA A 6 3.45 -5.25 -0.23
N ASN A 7 4.66 -4.69 -0.11
CA ASN A 7 5.80 -5.40 0.44
C ASN A 7 5.63 -5.77 1.90
N VAL A 8 4.91 -4.95 2.69
CA VAL A 8 4.61 -5.29 4.08
C VAL A 8 3.85 -6.62 4.15
N PHE A 9 2.80 -6.75 3.32
CA PHE A 9 2.00 -7.97 3.28
C PHE A 9 2.81 -9.17 2.76
N ILE A 10 3.53 -8.97 1.67
CA ILE A 10 4.26 -10.05 1.01
C ILE A 10 5.40 -10.57 1.89
N GLN A 11 6.16 -9.68 2.51
CA GLN A 11 7.24 -10.08 3.41
C GLN A 11 6.71 -10.72 4.68
N ALA A 12 5.62 -10.20 5.24
CA ALA A 12 4.99 -10.80 6.41
C ALA A 12 4.58 -12.24 6.12
N LYS A 13 3.93 -12.48 4.99
CA LYS A 13 3.51 -13.82 4.59
C LYS A 13 4.70 -14.75 4.36
N ASN A 14 5.71 -14.29 3.61
CA ASN A 14 6.78 -15.16 3.12
C ASN A 14 7.91 -15.38 4.10
N LEU A 15 8.22 -14.38 4.94
CA LEU A 15 9.44 -14.41 5.73
C LEU A 15 9.22 -14.63 7.23
N HIS A 16 8.18 -14.04 7.81
CA HIS A 16 8.07 -14.01 9.27
C HIS A 16 6.72 -14.46 9.82
N TYR A 17 5.62 -14.19 9.12
CA TYR A 17 4.27 -14.34 9.66
C TYR A 17 3.35 -15.05 8.68
N GLY A 18 3.77 -16.22 8.15
CA GLY A 18 2.92 -17.00 7.28
C GLY A 18 1.57 -17.31 7.93
N PHE A 19 0.51 -17.46 7.15
CA PHE A 19 -0.85 -17.66 7.67
C PHE A 19 -0.95 -18.90 8.55
N ASP A 20 -0.22 -19.97 8.19
CA ASP A 20 -0.20 -21.22 8.96
C ASP A 20 0.72 -21.12 10.18
N PHE A 21 1.76 -20.30 10.09
CA PHE A 21 2.79 -20.22 11.13
C PHE A 21 2.44 -19.19 12.20
N CYS A 22 1.85 -18.05 11.81
CA CYS A 22 1.52 -16.98 12.75
C CYS A 22 0.16 -16.35 12.44
N PRO A 23 -0.95 -17.10 12.63
CA PRO A 23 -2.29 -16.52 12.38
C PRO A 23 -2.60 -15.33 13.27
N ALA A 24 -1.99 -15.25 14.44
CA ALA A 24 -2.21 -14.13 15.38
C ALA A 24 -1.82 -12.77 14.78
N PHE A 25 -0.79 -12.72 13.92
CA PHE A 25 -0.41 -11.47 13.24
C PHE A 25 -1.54 -10.96 12.35
N TRP A 26 -2.16 -11.85 11.56
CA TRP A 26 -3.21 -11.47 10.63
C TRP A 26 -4.51 -11.10 11.35
N ASP A 27 -4.81 -11.76 12.46
CA ASP A 27 -5.93 -11.40 13.33
C ASP A 27 -5.70 -10.01 13.95
N TRP A 28 -4.50 -9.76 14.44
CA TRP A 28 -4.13 -8.45 14.99
C TRP A 28 -4.27 -7.35 13.92
N LEU A 29 -3.82 -7.61 12.70
CA LEU A 29 -3.92 -6.64 11.61
C LEU A 29 -5.39 -6.31 11.30
N GLY A 30 -6.27 -7.32 11.32
CA GLY A 30 -7.69 -7.12 11.15
C GLY A 30 -8.31 -6.29 12.27
N GLU A 31 -7.87 -6.49 13.51
CA GLU A 31 -8.32 -5.70 14.67
C GLU A 31 -7.89 -4.24 14.55
N GLU A 32 -6.64 -3.99 14.13
CA GLU A 32 -6.14 -2.62 13.93
C GLU A 32 -6.90 -1.91 12.80
N HIS A 33 -7.27 -2.65 11.75
CA HIS A 33 -8.12 -2.10 10.70
C HIS A 33 -9.51 -1.77 11.22
N ALA A 34 -10.12 -2.66 12.01
CA ALA A 34 -11.44 -2.42 12.60
C ALA A 34 -11.44 -1.18 13.50
N ALA A 35 -10.29 -0.86 14.11
CA ALA A 35 -10.11 0.37 14.90
C ALA A 35 -9.78 1.59 14.03
N ALA A 36 -9.82 1.47 12.71
CA ALA A 36 -9.50 2.51 11.73
C ALA A 36 -8.07 3.05 11.83
N LYS A 37 -7.14 2.24 12.33
CA LYS A 37 -5.73 2.66 12.49
C LYS A 37 -4.85 2.28 11.31
N VAL A 38 -5.22 1.24 10.56
CA VAL A 38 -4.41 0.68 9.49
C VAL A 38 -5.29 0.44 8.26
N HIS A 39 -4.79 0.87 7.10
CA HIS A 39 -5.44 0.62 5.81
C HIS A 39 -4.37 0.43 4.74
N SER A 40 -4.78 0.09 3.53
CA SER A 40 -3.96 0.18 2.35
C SER A 40 -4.78 0.85 1.24
N VAL A 41 -4.40 0.67 -0.02
CA VAL A 41 -5.10 1.31 -1.13
C VAL A 41 -5.48 0.27 -2.19
N GLU A 42 -6.46 0.61 -3.03
CA GLU A 42 -6.99 -0.28 -4.07
C GLU A 42 -5.88 -0.81 -4.98
N LYS A 43 -4.92 0.03 -5.34
CA LYS A 43 -3.82 -0.39 -6.23
C LYS A 43 -2.96 -1.47 -5.60
N VAL A 44 -2.75 -1.42 -4.29
CA VAL A 44 -2.04 -2.48 -3.55
C VAL A 44 -2.85 -3.77 -3.57
N PHE A 45 -4.18 -3.68 -3.43
CA PHE A 45 -5.05 -4.85 -3.54
C PHE A 45 -4.90 -5.51 -4.91
N ASP A 46 -4.85 -4.72 -6.00
CA ASP A 46 -4.67 -5.24 -7.34
C ASP A 46 -3.36 -6.01 -7.49
N GLU A 47 -2.29 -5.51 -6.89
CA GLU A 47 -0.99 -6.18 -6.89
C GLU A 47 -1.03 -7.49 -6.10
N ILE A 48 -1.70 -7.50 -4.94
CA ILE A 48 -1.82 -8.68 -4.09
C ILE A 48 -2.66 -9.76 -4.77
N LYS A 49 -3.81 -9.39 -5.34
CA LYS A 49 -4.72 -10.39 -5.93
C LYS A 49 -4.13 -11.06 -7.16
N ALA A 50 -3.16 -10.43 -7.82
CA ALA A 50 -2.48 -11.03 -8.98
C ALA A 50 -1.69 -12.28 -8.59
N GLY A 51 -1.32 -12.43 -7.30
CA GLY A 51 -0.61 -13.60 -6.81
C GLY A 51 -1.46 -14.84 -6.64
N ASP A 52 -2.78 -14.68 -6.51
CA ASP A 52 -3.77 -15.77 -6.37
C ASP A 52 -3.38 -16.83 -5.32
N ASP A 53 -3.06 -16.39 -4.12
CA ASP A 53 -2.62 -17.22 -3.01
C ASP A 53 -3.42 -16.91 -1.73
N GLU A 54 -2.96 -17.42 -0.58
CA GLU A 54 -3.62 -17.16 0.71
C GLU A 54 -3.72 -15.67 1.04
N LEU A 55 -2.71 -14.90 0.66
CA LEU A 55 -2.72 -13.45 0.87
C LEU A 55 -3.82 -12.78 0.05
N SER A 56 -3.99 -13.20 -1.22
CA SER A 56 -5.05 -12.65 -2.06
C SER A 56 -6.45 -13.03 -1.52
N GLU A 57 -6.61 -14.22 -0.97
CA GLU A 57 -7.86 -14.63 -0.33
C GLU A 57 -8.14 -13.79 0.93
N TRP A 58 -7.12 -13.57 1.75
CA TRP A 58 -7.24 -12.71 2.95
C TRP A 58 -7.68 -11.29 2.56
N ALA A 59 -7.08 -10.74 1.51
CA ALA A 59 -7.40 -9.40 1.04
C ALA A 59 -8.81 -9.30 0.46
N ARG A 60 -9.24 -10.31 -0.31
CA ARG A 60 -10.59 -10.35 -0.89
C ARG A 60 -11.69 -10.39 0.17
N ALA A 61 -11.40 -10.99 1.32
CA ALA A 61 -12.34 -11.04 2.44
C ALA A 61 -12.45 -9.70 3.17
N ARG A 62 -11.57 -8.74 2.89
CA ARG A 62 -11.48 -7.46 3.58
C ARG A 62 -11.41 -6.28 2.61
N PRO A 63 -12.43 -6.09 1.77
CA PRO A 63 -12.39 -5.02 0.77
C PRO A 63 -12.27 -3.62 1.38
N GLU A 64 -12.81 -3.41 2.57
CA GLU A 64 -12.77 -2.11 3.25
C GLU A 64 -11.36 -1.74 3.72
N PHE A 65 -10.45 -2.71 3.78
CA PHE A 65 -9.06 -2.46 4.15
C PHE A 65 -8.35 -1.61 3.08
N PHE A 66 -8.81 -1.69 1.85
CA PHE A 66 -8.18 -1.07 0.68
C PHE A 66 -9.00 0.13 0.21
N LEU A 67 -8.47 1.32 0.45
CA LEU A 67 -9.16 2.57 0.15
C LEU A 67 -9.17 2.85 -1.35
N ASN A 68 -10.32 3.26 -1.85
CA ASN A 68 -10.46 3.74 -3.22
C ASN A 68 -10.05 5.22 -3.29
N PRO A 69 -9.50 5.70 -4.43
CA PRO A 69 -9.24 7.12 -4.59
C PRO A 69 -10.54 7.92 -4.46
N ASP A 70 -10.53 8.93 -3.59
CA ASP A 70 -11.65 9.83 -3.41
C ASP A 70 -11.38 11.18 -4.09
N ALA A 71 -12.32 12.13 -3.94
CA ALA A 71 -12.22 13.43 -4.58
C ALA A 71 -11.00 14.24 -4.11
N GLU A 72 -10.48 13.97 -2.91
CA GLU A 72 -9.29 14.64 -2.40
C GLU A 72 -8.00 14.02 -2.93
N VAL A 73 -8.03 12.71 -3.21
CA VAL A 73 -6.87 11.98 -3.71
C VAL A 73 -6.58 12.34 -5.17
N VAL A 74 -7.59 12.59 -5.98
CA VAL A 74 -7.41 12.86 -7.41
C VAL A 74 -6.47 14.07 -7.66
N PRO A 75 -6.64 15.24 -7.01
CA PRO A 75 -5.67 16.33 -7.15
C PRO A 75 -4.28 15.97 -6.63
N SER A 76 -4.20 15.15 -5.58
CA SER A 76 -2.92 14.71 -5.03
C SER A 76 -2.17 13.79 -6.00
N LEU A 77 -2.86 12.97 -6.77
CA LEU A 77 -2.23 12.18 -7.83
C LEU A 77 -1.51 13.10 -8.82
N GLN A 78 -2.14 14.20 -9.21
CA GLN A 78 -1.52 15.15 -10.12
C GLN A 78 -0.32 15.86 -9.47
N THR A 79 -0.45 16.25 -8.22
CA THR A 79 0.64 16.90 -7.48
C THR A 79 1.87 16.00 -7.35
N VAL A 80 1.65 14.74 -6.98
CA VAL A 80 2.75 13.77 -6.82
C VAL A 80 3.37 13.44 -8.18
N SER A 81 2.56 13.30 -9.22
CA SER A 81 3.05 13.07 -10.59
C SER A 81 3.92 14.23 -11.06
N ASN A 82 3.49 15.46 -10.83
CA ASN A 82 4.26 16.65 -11.20
C ASN A 82 5.58 16.73 -10.43
N TRP A 83 5.56 16.40 -9.15
CA TRP A 83 6.76 16.35 -8.34
C TRP A 83 7.76 15.31 -8.88
N ALA A 84 7.28 14.08 -9.15
CA ALA A 84 8.15 13.02 -9.66
C ALA A 84 8.76 13.38 -11.02
N ALA A 85 7.99 13.98 -11.91
CA ALA A 85 8.45 14.40 -13.24
C ALA A 85 9.37 15.62 -13.18
N GLY A 86 9.23 16.47 -12.14
CA GLY A 86 10.01 17.68 -11.97
C GLY A 86 11.36 17.47 -11.31
N GLU A 87 11.60 16.31 -10.69
CA GLU A 87 12.88 15.98 -10.09
C GLU A 87 13.82 15.37 -11.13
N ASP A 88 15.11 15.36 -10.82
CA ASP A 88 16.14 14.86 -11.73
C ASP A 88 16.23 13.32 -11.68
N TYR A 89 15.13 12.66 -11.90
CA TYR A 89 15.04 11.20 -11.94
C TYR A 89 15.04 10.70 -13.38
N GLU A 90 15.52 9.49 -13.59
CA GLU A 90 15.47 8.84 -14.89
C GLU A 90 14.01 8.59 -15.30
N SER A 91 13.69 8.78 -16.57
CA SER A 91 12.34 8.61 -17.11
C SER A 91 11.77 7.22 -16.83
N ALA A 92 12.60 6.17 -16.94
CA ALA A 92 12.15 4.81 -16.65
C ALA A 92 11.75 4.64 -15.19
N ALA A 93 12.49 5.25 -14.26
CA ALA A 93 12.18 5.19 -12.84
C ALA A 93 10.87 5.93 -12.53
N VAL A 94 10.67 7.10 -13.15
CA VAL A 94 9.42 7.86 -12.99
C VAL A 94 8.23 7.07 -13.51
N ASN A 95 8.36 6.48 -14.70
CA ASN A 95 7.27 5.67 -15.28
C ASN A 95 6.94 4.46 -14.41
N THR A 96 7.94 3.78 -13.88
CA THR A 96 7.74 2.64 -12.97
C THR A 96 7.00 3.08 -11.71
N PHE A 97 7.40 4.20 -11.12
CA PHE A 97 6.73 4.76 -9.93
C PHE A 97 5.25 5.06 -10.22
N LEU A 98 4.96 5.73 -11.34
CA LEU A 98 3.60 6.14 -11.69
C LEU A 98 2.65 4.97 -11.98
N GLN A 99 3.20 3.78 -12.27
CA GLN A 99 2.41 2.58 -12.53
C GLN A 99 2.19 1.73 -11.30
N GLY A 100 2.91 1.97 -10.21
CA GLY A 100 2.90 1.12 -9.03
C GLY A 100 1.97 1.58 -7.92
N GLY A 101 1.80 0.70 -6.93
CA GLY A 101 1.04 1.00 -5.74
C GLY A 101 1.63 2.13 -4.91
N ASP A 102 2.95 2.31 -4.98
CA ASP A 102 3.64 3.37 -4.23
C ASP A 102 3.14 4.76 -4.60
N TYR A 103 2.86 5.00 -5.89
CA TYR A 103 2.31 6.27 -6.35
C TYR A 103 0.97 6.57 -5.68
N TYR A 104 0.07 5.58 -5.66
CA TYR A 104 -1.25 5.74 -5.05
C TYR A 104 -1.15 5.89 -3.53
N LEU A 105 -0.23 5.14 -2.89
CA LEU A 105 0.02 5.29 -1.44
C LEU A 105 0.47 6.69 -1.08
N VAL A 106 1.43 7.23 -1.82
CA VAL A 106 1.95 8.58 -1.59
C VAL A 106 0.85 9.62 -1.80
N ALA A 107 0.04 9.46 -2.85
CA ALA A 107 -1.05 10.38 -3.14
C ALA A 107 -2.12 10.38 -2.03
N HIS A 108 -2.52 9.21 -1.54
CA HIS A 108 -3.45 9.10 -0.41
C HIS A 108 -2.86 9.72 0.86
N ALA A 109 -1.59 9.45 1.13
CA ALA A 109 -0.92 10.00 2.29
C ALA A 109 -0.85 11.53 2.22
N HIS A 110 -0.55 12.07 1.04
CA HIS A 110 -0.51 13.52 0.83
C HIS A 110 -1.88 14.15 1.01
N ALA A 111 -2.93 13.54 0.45
CA ALA A 111 -4.30 14.08 0.49
C ALA A 111 -4.87 14.11 1.92
N HIS A 112 -4.56 13.11 2.73
CA HIS A 112 -5.18 12.90 4.03
C HIS A 112 -4.19 12.98 5.21
N SER A 113 -2.95 13.38 4.96
CA SER A 113 -1.88 13.48 5.98
C SER A 113 -1.66 12.17 6.73
N LEU A 114 -1.55 11.07 5.97
CA LEU A 114 -1.35 9.73 6.50
C LEU A 114 0.12 9.33 6.45
N THR A 115 0.48 8.30 7.21
CA THR A 115 1.84 7.77 7.24
C THR A 115 1.90 6.47 6.45
N VAL A 116 2.83 6.39 5.50
CA VAL A 116 3.08 5.16 4.72
C VAL A 116 4.09 4.30 5.47
N VAL A 117 3.75 3.00 5.64
CA VAL A 117 4.64 2.01 6.24
C VAL A 117 5.15 1.09 5.13
N THR A 118 6.46 0.97 5.03
CA THR A 118 7.10 0.11 4.04
C THR A 118 8.20 -0.71 4.72
N THR A 119 8.45 -1.90 4.18
CA THR A 119 9.56 -2.75 4.59
C THR A 119 10.74 -2.67 3.61
N ASP A 120 10.63 -1.82 2.60
CA ASP A 120 11.72 -1.61 1.65
C ASP A 120 12.91 -1.02 2.39
N SER A 121 14.09 -1.62 2.18
CA SER A 121 15.33 -1.17 2.82
C SER A 121 15.87 0.12 2.22
N ARG A 122 15.34 0.58 1.11
CA ARG A 122 15.73 1.85 0.51
C ARG A 122 15.23 3.00 1.35
N ASP A 123 16.05 4.03 1.43
CA ASP A 123 15.72 5.23 2.18
C ASP A 123 14.89 6.17 1.31
N TYR A 124 13.65 6.41 1.71
CA TYR A 124 12.75 7.33 1.04
C TYR A 124 12.69 8.71 1.72
N SER A 125 13.54 8.94 2.68
CA SER A 125 13.58 10.20 3.40
C SER A 125 14.04 11.38 2.55
#